data_522c2fc087532515615dcf1b7fc0da35
#
_entry.id   522c2fc087532515615dcf1b7fc0da35
#
_cell.length_a   1.000
_cell.length_b   1.000
_cell.length_c   1.000
_cell.angle_alpha   90.00
_cell.angle_beta   90.00
_cell.angle_gamma   90.00
#
_symmetry.space_group_name_H-M   'P 1'
#
loop_
_entity.id
_entity.type
_entity.pdbx_description
1 polymer ?
#
loop_
_entity_poly.entity_id
_entity_poly.type
_entity_poly.pdbx_seq_one_letter_code
_entity_poly.pdbx_strand_id
1 'polypeptide(L)'
;MIRVENIKKYFPIKDGFFNNKSGDVKAVENVSFEIPEGEILGLVGESGSGKSTLGRAIIRLIEPTQGNIFYKNKNITKLSDSEMRKLRKDFQIIFQDPYASLDPRKKIYDIISQGLKVHEKMDKNSINQKVEEIIQDVGLQKEHLNRYPHEFSGGQRRRIGIARALVLNPKFIIADEPVSALDVTIQAQILNLILELKKKYSLTILFISHDLSVINQIADRVMVMYLGHIVEVANTSNLFSNPQHPYTRSLIETAPQIFRKNKKKTLLKGDIPSPINPPSGCVFRTRCPNPGIDCKGGNIEMGLIEVEPGHWVDQCCANCN
;
A
#
# COMPACT_ATOMS: atom_id res chain seq x y z
N MET A 1 14.76 3.95 -5.43
CA MET A 1 14.17 3.32 -6.64
C MET A 1 12.90 4.04 -7.11
N ILE A 2 11.94 4.24 -6.23
CA ILE A 2 10.74 5.09 -6.46
C ILE A 2 10.88 6.37 -5.66
N ARG A 3 10.58 7.53 -6.28
CA ARG A 3 10.50 8.82 -5.61
C ARG A 3 9.18 9.48 -6.01
N VAL A 4 8.46 9.94 -5.02
CA VAL A 4 7.14 10.58 -5.13
C VAL A 4 7.25 12.00 -4.63
N GLU A 5 6.79 12.98 -5.41
CA GLU A 5 6.88 14.40 -5.09
C GLU A 5 5.52 15.07 -5.22
N ASN A 6 5.02 15.58 -4.11
CA ASN A 6 3.78 16.38 -3.99
C ASN A 6 2.58 15.76 -4.71
N ILE A 7 2.42 14.43 -4.60
CA ILE A 7 1.31 13.72 -5.25
C ILE A 7 -0.01 14.10 -4.62
N LYS A 8 -0.96 14.47 -5.50
CA LYS A 8 -2.37 14.65 -5.16
C LYS A 8 -3.24 13.76 -6.03
N LYS A 9 -4.28 13.19 -5.43
CA LYS A 9 -5.32 12.49 -6.16
C LYS A 9 -6.68 12.86 -5.64
N TYR A 10 -7.46 13.53 -6.48
CA TYR A 10 -8.82 13.93 -6.22
C TYR A 10 -9.79 13.21 -7.15
N PHE A 11 -10.93 12.84 -6.62
CA PHE A 11 -12.03 12.27 -7.41
C PHE A 11 -13.18 13.26 -7.41
N PRO A 12 -13.60 13.76 -8.59
CA PRO A 12 -14.71 14.71 -8.68
C PRO A 12 -16.03 14.04 -8.30
N ILE A 13 -16.79 14.70 -7.44
CA ILE A 13 -18.18 14.32 -7.13
C ILE A 13 -19.07 15.06 -8.13
N LYS A 14 -19.90 14.29 -8.82
CA LYS A 14 -20.88 14.82 -9.76
C LYS A 14 -22.25 14.67 -9.12
N ASP A 15 -23.02 15.75 -9.09
CA ASP A 15 -24.35 15.78 -8.50
C ASP A 15 -25.39 16.25 -9.52
N GLY A 16 -26.63 15.74 -9.38
CA GLY A 16 -27.77 16.10 -10.20
C GLY A 16 -27.75 15.54 -11.62
N PHE A 17 -28.92 15.75 -12.31
CA PHE A 17 -29.19 15.26 -13.67
C PHE A 17 -28.19 15.82 -14.73
N PHE A 18 -27.61 17.00 -14.47
CA PHE A 18 -26.65 17.68 -15.37
C PHE A 18 -25.17 17.38 -15.05
N ASN A 19 -24.87 16.40 -14.18
CA ASN A 19 -23.48 16.02 -13.86
C ASN A 19 -22.60 17.20 -13.38
N ASN A 20 -23.18 18.21 -12.72
CA ASN A 20 -22.43 19.35 -12.21
C ASN A 20 -21.46 18.92 -11.12
N LYS A 21 -20.23 19.47 -11.15
CA LYS A 21 -19.22 19.19 -10.13
C LYS A 21 -19.65 19.84 -8.80
N SER A 22 -19.93 19.02 -7.76
CA SER A 22 -20.33 19.48 -6.42
C SER A 22 -19.20 19.50 -5.41
N GLY A 23 -18.05 18.90 -5.75
CA GLY A 23 -16.87 18.84 -4.89
C GLY A 23 -15.84 17.82 -5.37
N ASP A 24 -14.81 17.64 -4.56
CA ASP A 24 -13.78 16.61 -4.81
C ASP A 24 -13.55 15.78 -3.54
N VAL A 25 -13.45 14.45 -3.69
CA VAL A 25 -12.91 13.58 -2.64
C VAL A 25 -11.39 13.67 -2.72
N LYS A 26 -10.76 14.28 -1.71
CA LYS A 26 -9.30 14.41 -1.60
C LYS A 26 -8.71 13.12 -1.04
N ALA A 27 -8.53 12.13 -1.90
CA ALA A 27 -8.07 10.80 -1.48
C ALA A 27 -6.56 10.76 -1.15
N VAL A 28 -5.75 11.60 -1.80
CA VAL A 28 -4.32 11.80 -1.52
C VAL A 28 -4.02 13.29 -1.63
N GLU A 29 -3.38 13.86 -0.62
CA GLU A 29 -3.09 15.28 -0.54
C GLU A 29 -1.61 15.52 -0.21
N ASN A 30 -0.89 16.08 -1.15
CA ASN A 30 0.49 16.57 -1.01
C ASN A 30 1.48 15.55 -0.40
N VAL A 31 1.50 14.33 -0.93
CA VAL A 31 2.32 13.24 -0.42
C VAL A 31 3.66 13.19 -1.15
N SER A 32 4.77 13.20 -0.37
CA SER A 32 6.14 13.07 -0.87
C SER A 32 6.92 12.04 -0.05
N PHE A 33 7.63 11.12 -0.71
CA PHE A 33 8.50 10.14 -0.07
C PHE A 33 9.36 9.41 -1.10
N GLU A 34 10.31 8.60 -0.61
CA GLU A 34 11.16 7.74 -1.42
C GLU A 34 11.12 6.30 -0.92
N ILE A 35 11.24 5.35 -1.85
CA ILE A 35 11.44 3.93 -1.57
C ILE A 35 12.75 3.51 -2.22
N PRO A 36 13.81 3.26 -1.44
CA PRO A 36 15.07 2.67 -1.91
C PRO A 36 14.87 1.30 -2.55
N GLU A 37 15.84 0.85 -3.32
CA GLU A 37 15.81 -0.49 -3.91
C GLU A 37 15.97 -1.56 -2.82
N GLY A 38 15.16 -2.61 -2.90
CA GLY A 38 15.18 -3.71 -1.95
C GLY A 38 14.47 -3.46 -0.62
N GLU A 39 13.88 -2.29 -0.41
CA GLU A 39 13.13 -1.95 0.80
C GLU A 39 11.68 -2.50 0.76
N ILE A 40 11.15 -2.88 1.92
CA ILE A 40 9.71 -2.99 2.16
C ILE A 40 9.26 -1.75 2.94
N LEU A 41 8.55 -0.85 2.26
CA LEU A 41 7.90 0.29 2.90
C LEU A 41 6.47 -0.10 3.27
N GLY A 42 6.17 -0.14 4.56
CA GLY A 42 4.80 -0.35 5.07
C GLY A 42 3.97 0.93 4.96
N LEU A 43 2.74 0.83 4.50
CA LEU A 43 1.78 1.93 4.47
C LEU A 43 0.56 1.55 5.28
N VAL A 44 0.35 2.22 6.41
CA VAL A 44 -0.74 1.92 7.36
C VAL A 44 -1.70 3.08 7.55
N GLY A 45 -2.89 2.78 8.04
CA GLY A 45 -3.92 3.75 8.38
C GLY A 45 -5.30 3.11 8.33
N GLU A 46 -6.31 3.81 8.87
CA GLU A 46 -7.69 3.35 8.87
C GLU A 46 -8.23 3.13 7.44
N SER A 47 -9.33 2.37 7.31
CA SER A 47 -10.01 2.21 6.03
C SER A 47 -10.46 3.58 5.49
N GLY A 48 -10.31 3.81 4.18
CA GLY A 48 -10.64 5.11 3.57
C GLY A 48 -9.56 6.19 3.73
N SER A 49 -8.39 5.93 4.37
CA SER A 49 -7.33 6.93 4.51
C SER A 49 -6.59 7.28 3.22
N GLY A 50 -6.82 6.55 2.11
CA GLY A 50 -6.23 6.84 0.79
C GLY A 50 -5.10 5.87 0.36
N LYS A 51 -4.75 4.86 1.16
CA LYS A 51 -3.61 3.94 0.93
C LYS A 51 -3.61 3.25 -0.44
N SER A 52 -4.69 2.55 -0.76
CA SER A 52 -4.81 1.84 -2.05
C SER A 52 -4.85 2.82 -3.23
N THR A 53 -5.41 4.02 -3.02
CA THR A 53 -5.39 5.11 -4.02
C THR A 53 -3.96 5.58 -4.27
N LEU A 54 -3.18 5.84 -3.22
CA LEU A 54 -1.77 6.21 -3.33
C LEU A 54 -0.97 5.12 -4.04
N GLY A 55 -1.11 3.87 -3.62
CA GLY A 55 -0.45 2.74 -4.27
C GLY A 55 -0.75 2.68 -5.77
N ARG A 56 -2.02 2.73 -6.17
CA ARG A 56 -2.42 2.70 -7.58
C ARG A 56 -1.94 3.92 -8.36
N ALA A 57 -1.86 5.10 -7.73
CA ALA A 57 -1.33 6.30 -8.37
C ALA A 57 0.18 6.17 -8.64
N ILE A 58 0.97 5.61 -7.72
CA ILE A 58 2.42 5.44 -7.88
C ILE A 58 2.79 4.65 -9.14
N ILE A 59 2.04 3.61 -9.45
CA ILE A 59 2.26 2.81 -10.67
C ILE A 59 1.37 3.26 -11.85
N ARG A 60 0.71 4.42 -11.74
CA ARG A 60 -0.18 4.97 -12.76
C ARG A 60 -1.25 3.98 -13.25
N LEU A 61 -1.84 3.20 -12.35
CA LEU A 61 -3.12 2.52 -12.61
C LEU A 61 -4.28 3.51 -12.54
N ILE A 62 -4.11 4.58 -11.75
CA ILE A 62 -4.95 5.78 -11.77
C ILE A 62 -4.01 6.98 -11.94
N GLU A 63 -4.40 7.92 -12.81
CA GLU A 63 -3.61 9.11 -13.02
C GLU A 63 -3.66 10.02 -11.77
N PRO A 64 -2.50 10.51 -11.28
CA PRO A 64 -2.48 11.53 -10.24
C PRO A 64 -3.09 12.83 -10.76
N THR A 65 -3.70 13.62 -9.87
CA THR A 65 -4.23 14.94 -10.21
C THR A 65 -3.11 15.96 -10.33
N GLN A 66 -2.09 15.86 -9.46
CA GLN A 66 -0.89 16.71 -9.45
C GLN A 66 0.31 15.95 -8.89
N GLY A 67 1.51 16.52 -9.07
CA GLY A 67 2.77 15.99 -8.55
C GLY A 67 3.52 15.14 -9.56
N ASN A 68 4.64 14.58 -9.13
CA ASN A 68 5.53 13.81 -9.98
C ASN A 68 5.90 12.47 -9.34
N ILE A 69 6.08 11.46 -10.17
CA ILE A 69 6.54 10.13 -9.78
C ILE A 69 7.78 9.79 -10.60
N PHE A 70 8.83 9.38 -9.93
CA PHE A 70 10.08 8.99 -10.57
C PHE A 70 10.38 7.51 -10.31
N TYR A 71 10.75 6.82 -11.37
CA TYR A 71 11.30 5.47 -11.32
C TYR A 71 12.72 5.49 -11.87
N LYS A 72 13.71 5.11 -11.06
CA LYS A 72 15.14 5.17 -11.43
C LYS A 72 15.51 6.51 -12.06
N ASN A 73 15.12 7.61 -11.41
CA ASN A 73 15.32 9.01 -11.83
C ASN A 73 14.57 9.45 -13.10
N LYS A 74 13.82 8.56 -13.76
CA LYS A 74 12.96 8.93 -14.88
C LYS A 74 11.58 9.35 -14.37
N ASN A 75 11.12 10.55 -14.73
CA ASN A 75 9.74 10.98 -14.40
C ASN A 75 8.75 10.14 -15.22
N ILE A 76 8.00 9.28 -14.54
CA ILE A 76 7.00 8.41 -15.17
C ILE A 76 5.63 9.06 -15.29
N THR A 77 5.36 10.15 -14.57
CA THR A 77 4.06 10.86 -14.61
C THR A 77 3.79 11.42 -15.99
N LYS A 78 4.84 11.83 -16.71
CA LYS A 78 4.76 12.47 -18.02
C LYS A 78 4.87 11.51 -19.22
N LEU A 79 5.02 10.21 -18.96
CA LEU A 79 5.15 9.21 -20.02
C LEU A 79 3.82 9.00 -20.74
N SER A 80 3.90 8.74 -22.05
CA SER A 80 2.76 8.28 -22.84
C SER A 80 2.32 6.88 -22.39
N ASP A 81 1.08 6.48 -22.72
CA ASP A 81 0.56 5.16 -22.42
C ASP A 81 1.40 4.04 -23.05
N SER A 82 1.96 4.28 -24.25
CA SER A 82 2.82 3.32 -24.92
C SER A 82 4.15 3.09 -24.18
N GLU A 83 4.74 4.16 -23.62
CA GLU A 83 5.94 4.07 -22.78
C GLU A 83 5.64 3.42 -21.44
N MET A 84 4.51 3.82 -20.79
CA MET A 84 4.07 3.19 -19.56
C MET A 84 3.80 1.69 -19.72
N ARG A 85 3.23 1.26 -20.85
CA ARG A 85 3.00 -0.15 -21.15
C ARG A 85 4.30 -0.97 -21.12
N LYS A 86 5.43 -0.40 -21.57
CA LYS A 86 6.74 -1.07 -21.50
C LYS A 86 7.24 -1.23 -20.06
N LEU A 87 6.89 -0.28 -19.16
CA LEU A 87 7.26 -0.34 -17.75
C LEU A 87 6.33 -1.21 -16.91
N ARG A 88 5.15 -1.60 -17.41
CA ARG A 88 4.20 -2.44 -16.66
C ARG A 88 4.78 -3.77 -16.19
N LYS A 89 5.77 -4.32 -16.90
CA LYS A 89 6.46 -5.53 -16.46
C LYS A 89 7.28 -5.33 -15.19
N ASP A 90 7.83 -4.13 -14.98
CA ASP A 90 8.61 -3.78 -13.80
C ASP A 90 7.71 -3.46 -12.59
N PHE A 91 6.44 -3.08 -12.83
CA PHE A 91 5.46 -2.69 -11.82
C PHE A 91 4.30 -3.67 -11.76
N GLN A 92 4.17 -4.34 -10.65
CA GLN A 92 3.08 -5.29 -10.44
C GLN A 92 2.31 -4.99 -9.16
N ILE A 93 1.09 -5.49 -9.08
CA ILE A 93 0.23 -5.35 -7.91
C ILE A 93 -0.35 -6.69 -7.49
N ILE A 94 -0.30 -6.96 -6.19
CA ILE A 94 -1.05 -8.03 -5.53
C ILE A 94 -2.29 -7.36 -4.93
N PHE A 95 -3.45 -7.72 -5.45
CA PHE A 95 -4.73 -7.10 -5.06
C PHE A 95 -5.27 -7.65 -3.75
N GLN A 96 -6.05 -6.83 -3.05
CA GLN A 96 -6.72 -7.14 -1.79
C GLN A 96 -7.67 -8.34 -1.92
N ASP A 97 -8.49 -8.38 -2.96
CA ASP A 97 -9.44 -9.48 -3.19
C ASP A 97 -8.89 -10.47 -4.23
N PRO A 98 -8.49 -11.67 -3.80
CA PRO A 98 -8.02 -12.70 -4.70
C PRO A 98 -9.13 -13.27 -5.59
N TYR A 99 -10.42 -13.20 -5.17
CA TYR A 99 -11.54 -13.68 -5.97
C TYR A 99 -11.80 -12.74 -7.15
N ALA A 100 -11.95 -11.46 -6.89
CA ALA A 100 -12.19 -10.48 -7.94
C ALA A 100 -11.00 -10.30 -8.89
N SER A 101 -9.79 -10.64 -8.44
CA SER A 101 -8.57 -10.46 -9.22
C SER A 101 -8.24 -11.60 -10.18
N LEU A 102 -8.83 -12.79 -10.02
CA LEU A 102 -8.60 -13.97 -10.86
C LEU A 102 -9.83 -14.25 -11.72
N ASP A 103 -9.70 -14.30 -13.05
CA ASP A 103 -10.83 -14.66 -13.93
C ASP A 103 -11.25 -16.12 -13.66
N PRO A 104 -12.47 -16.36 -13.11
CA PRO A 104 -12.90 -17.70 -12.72
C PRO A 104 -13.08 -18.68 -13.87
N ARG A 105 -13.12 -18.17 -15.11
CA ARG A 105 -13.31 -18.95 -16.34
C ARG A 105 -12.00 -19.43 -16.95
N LYS A 106 -10.85 -18.94 -16.43
CA LYS A 106 -9.51 -19.30 -16.93
C LYS A 106 -8.84 -20.29 -16.01
N LYS A 107 -8.05 -21.20 -16.59
CA LYS A 107 -7.15 -22.08 -15.83
C LYS A 107 -6.02 -21.25 -15.20
N ILE A 108 -5.45 -21.76 -14.11
CA ILE A 108 -4.35 -21.09 -13.41
C ILE A 108 -3.17 -20.83 -14.34
N TYR A 109 -2.84 -21.78 -15.21
CA TYR A 109 -1.83 -21.60 -16.25
C TYR A 109 -2.08 -20.34 -17.10
N ASP A 110 -3.31 -20.14 -17.59
CA ASP A 110 -3.63 -19.00 -18.45
C ASP A 110 -3.59 -17.68 -17.69
N ILE A 111 -4.00 -17.68 -16.43
CA ILE A 111 -3.95 -16.50 -15.56
C ILE A 111 -2.49 -16.06 -15.33
N ILE A 112 -1.59 -16.99 -14.99
CA ILE A 112 -0.18 -16.69 -14.74
C ILE A 112 0.56 -16.34 -16.03
N SER A 113 0.38 -17.13 -17.09
CA SER A 113 1.09 -16.95 -18.36
C SER A 113 0.68 -15.69 -19.13
N GLN A 114 -0.47 -15.08 -18.81
CA GLN A 114 -1.02 -13.94 -19.55
C GLN A 114 -0.03 -12.74 -19.58
N GLY A 115 0.62 -12.44 -18.47
CA GLY A 115 1.63 -11.38 -18.41
C GLY A 115 2.79 -11.62 -19.36
N LEU A 116 3.33 -12.84 -19.38
CA LEU A 116 4.42 -13.24 -20.29
C LEU A 116 4.01 -13.10 -21.76
N LYS A 117 2.81 -13.59 -22.13
CA LYS A 117 2.27 -13.51 -23.49
C LYS A 117 2.11 -12.05 -23.99
N VAL A 118 1.87 -11.12 -23.08
CA VAL A 118 1.65 -9.69 -23.42
C VAL A 118 2.94 -8.89 -23.46
N HIS A 119 3.87 -9.17 -22.55
CA HIS A 119 5.04 -8.31 -22.32
C HIS A 119 6.36 -8.91 -22.82
N GLU A 120 6.42 -10.22 -23.05
CA GLU A 120 7.64 -10.91 -23.42
C GLU A 120 7.47 -11.60 -24.80
N LYS A 121 8.53 -11.57 -25.62
CA LYS A 121 8.58 -12.33 -26.87
C LYS A 121 9.25 -13.68 -26.59
N MET A 122 8.47 -14.62 -26.09
CA MET A 122 8.95 -15.96 -25.71
C MET A 122 8.21 -17.06 -26.47
N ASP A 123 8.90 -18.14 -26.74
CA ASP A 123 8.28 -19.36 -27.24
C ASP A 123 7.46 -20.06 -26.15
N LYS A 124 6.59 -21.00 -26.57
CA LYS A 124 5.68 -21.69 -25.66
C LYS A 124 6.40 -22.50 -24.57
N ASN A 125 7.54 -23.11 -24.89
CA ASN A 125 8.28 -23.95 -23.96
C ASN A 125 8.91 -23.10 -22.84
N SER A 126 9.49 -21.97 -23.20
CA SER A 126 10.04 -21.00 -22.25
C SER A 126 8.96 -20.40 -21.33
N ILE A 127 7.75 -20.13 -21.87
CA ILE A 127 6.61 -19.70 -21.04
C ILE A 127 6.21 -20.80 -20.05
N ASN A 128 6.10 -22.04 -20.52
CA ASN A 128 5.74 -23.19 -19.68
C ASN A 128 6.73 -23.34 -18.52
N GLN A 129 8.03 -23.31 -18.81
CA GLN A 129 9.06 -23.42 -17.81
C GLN A 129 8.95 -22.33 -16.74
N LYS A 130 8.82 -21.06 -17.14
CA LYS A 130 8.66 -19.94 -16.17
C LYS A 130 7.40 -20.09 -15.32
N VAL A 131 6.28 -20.51 -15.92
CA VAL A 131 5.03 -20.72 -15.18
C VAL A 131 5.16 -21.88 -14.18
N GLU A 132 5.85 -22.96 -14.56
CA GLU A 132 6.13 -24.08 -13.67
C GLU A 132 7.08 -23.70 -12.51
N GLU A 133 8.10 -22.90 -12.78
CA GLU A 133 9.01 -22.40 -11.77
C GLU A 133 8.27 -21.52 -10.75
N ILE A 134 7.52 -20.52 -11.21
CA ILE A 134 6.86 -19.59 -10.32
C ILE A 134 5.75 -20.23 -9.48
N ILE A 135 5.02 -21.23 -10.02
CA ILE A 135 3.98 -21.93 -9.25
C ILE A 135 4.60 -22.73 -8.10
N GLN A 136 5.77 -23.31 -8.30
CA GLN A 136 6.52 -24.02 -7.25
C GLN A 136 7.08 -23.04 -6.22
N ASP A 137 7.57 -21.88 -6.65
CA ASP A 137 8.11 -20.83 -5.77
C ASP A 137 7.06 -20.29 -4.79
N VAL A 138 5.78 -20.30 -5.17
CA VAL A 138 4.71 -19.93 -4.24
C VAL A 138 4.17 -21.13 -3.43
N GLY A 139 4.84 -22.28 -3.50
CA GLY A 139 4.49 -23.49 -2.73
C GLY A 139 3.25 -24.22 -3.25
N LEU A 140 2.99 -24.15 -4.58
CA LEU A 140 1.93 -24.91 -5.24
C LEU A 140 2.54 -25.94 -6.19
N GLN A 141 1.76 -26.98 -6.54
CA GLN A 141 2.18 -28.07 -7.42
C GLN A 141 1.90 -27.76 -8.88
N LYS A 142 2.65 -28.36 -9.81
CA LYS A 142 2.47 -28.18 -11.26
C LYS A 142 1.08 -28.62 -11.75
N GLU A 143 0.51 -29.65 -11.16
CA GLU A 143 -0.82 -30.17 -11.47
C GLU A 143 -1.92 -29.13 -11.25
N HIS A 144 -1.68 -28.19 -10.31
CA HIS A 144 -2.59 -27.08 -10.02
C HIS A 144 -2.77 -26.12 -11.21
N LEU A 145 -1.83 -26.07 -12.15
CA LEU A 145 -1.91 -25.22 -13.35
C LEU A 145 -3.12 -25.51 -14.24
N ASN A 146 -3.62 -26.77 -14.22
CA ASN A 146 -4.76 -27.20 -15.03
C ASN A 146 -6.13 -26.94 -14.38
N ARG A 147 -6.15 -26.51 -13.11
CA ARG A 147 -7.37 -26.22 -12.34
C ARG A 147 -7.85 -24.79 -12.52
N TYR A 148 -9.08 -24.54 -12.06
CA TYR A 148 -9.71 -23.23 -12.05
C TYR A 148 -9.65 -22.58 -10.66
N PRO A 149 -9.73 -21.23 -10.55
CA PRO A 149 -9.64 -20.53 -9.27
C PRO A 149 -10.61 -21.01 -8.19
N HIS A 150 -11.82 -21.42 -8.55
CA HIS A 150 -12.85 -21.87 -7.60
C HIS A 150 -12.50 -23.22 -6.91
N GLU A 151 -11.54 -23.98 -7.44
CA GLU A 151 -11.07 -25.24 -6.86
C GLU A 151 -10.00 -25.06 -5.75
N PHE A 152 -9.68 -23.81 -5.38
CA PHE A 152 -8.63 -23.48 -4.42
C PHE A 152 -9.17 -22.80 -3.16
N SER A 153 -8.48 -23.02 -2.03
CA SER A 153 -8.73 -22.26 -0.79
C SER A 153 -8.32 -20.78 -0.93
N GLY A 154 -8.77 -19.93 -0.01
CA GLY A 154 -8.42 -18.51 0.00
C GLY A 154 -6.89 -18.26 0.02
N GLY A 155 -6.17 -18.99 0.87
CA GLY A 155 -4.70 -18.91 0.95
C GLY A 155 -4.01 -19.38 -0.33
N GLN A 156 -4.49 -20.44 -0.97
CA GLN A 156 -3.96 -20.90 -2.25
C GLN A 156 -4.23 -19.89 -3.37
N ARG A 157 -5.41 -19.29 -3.44
CA ARG A 157 -5.71 -18.21 -4.41
C ARG A 157 -4.80 -17.01 -4.21
N ARG A 158 -4.48 -16.66 -2.95
CA ARG A 158 -3.53 -15.60 -2.65
C ARG A 158 -2.15 -15.94 -3.22
N ARG A 159 -1.67 -17.18 -3.07
CA ARG A 159 -0.42 -17.66 -3.66
C ARG A 159 -0.43 -17.58 -5.20
N ILE A 160 -1.55 -17.89 -5.84
CA ILE A 160 -1.74 -17.74 -7.29
C ILE A 160 -1.65 -16.26 -7.70
N GLY A 161 -2.28 -15.35 -6.95
CA GLY A 161 -2.18 -13.91 -7.17
C GLY A 161 -0.75 -13.39 -7.07
N ILE A 162 0.03 -13.91 -6.11
CA ILE A 162 1.47 -13.62 -5.96
C ILE A 162 2.25 -14.17 -7.16
N ALA A 163 2.02 -15.43 -7.58
CA ALA A 163 2.67 -16.02 -8.75
C ALA A 163 2.41 -15.20 -10.02
N ARG A 164 1.17 -14.77 -10.24
CA ARG A 164 0.80 -13.91 -11.37
C ARG A 164 1.56 -12.60 -11.38
N ALA A 165 1.75 -11.96 -10.22
CA ALA A 165 2.50 -10.72 -10.11
C ALA A 165 4.00 -10.94 -10.36
N LEU A 166 4.56 -12.07 -9.92
CA LEU A 166 6.00 -12.32 -9.97
C LEU A 166 6.51 -12.92 -11.28
N VAL A 167 5.66 -13.53 -12.10
CA VAL A 167 6.08 -14.26 -13.32
C VAL A 167 6.84 -13.39 -14.32
N LEU A 168 6.64 -12.06 -14.29
CA LEU A 168 7.34 -11.06 -15.08
C LEU A 168 8.68 -10.63 -14.48
N ASN A 169 9.08 -11.17 -13.31
CA ASN A 169 10.26 -10.73 -12.56
C ASN A 169 10.28 -9.20 -12.32
N PRO A 170 9.22 -8.64 -11.71
CA PRO A 170 9.10 -7.21 -11.51
C PRO A 170 10.18 -6.67 -10.57
N LYS A 171 10.39 -5.35 -10.61
CA LYS A 171 11.33 -4.67 -9.69
C LYS A 171 10.60 -4.00 -8.53
N PHE A 172 9.34 -3.63 -8.74
CA PHE A 172 8.52 -2.98 -7.73
C PHE A 172 7.13 -3.63 -7.66
N ILE A 173 6.72 -3.96 -6.45
CA ILE A 173 5.41 -4.57 -6.19
C ILE A 173 4.64 -3.71 -5.19
N ILE A 174 3.37 -3.50 -5.48
CA ILE A 174 2.40 -3.03 -4.49
C ILE A 174 1.65 -4.26 -3.96
N ALA A 175 1.76 -4.51 -2.67
CA ALA A 175 0.99 -5.53 -1.97
C ALA A 175 -0.18 -4.84 -1.24
N ASP A 176 -1.34 -4.77 -1.89
CA ASP A 176 -2.53 -4.08 -1.37
C ASP A 176 -3.34 -5.05 -0.49
N GLU A 177 -3.18 -4.95 0.83
CA GLU A 177 -3.77 -5.82 1.85
C GLU A 177 -3.63 -7.34 1.56
N PRO A 178 -2.41 -7.84 1.28
CA PRO A 178 -2.21 -9.20 0.76
C PRO A 178 -2.57 -10.31 1.73
N VAL A 179 -2.77 -10.01 3.01
CA VAL A 179 -3.10 -10.98 4.06
C VAL A 179 -4.44 -10.70 4.76
N SER A 180 -5.21 -9.71 4.29
CA SER A 180 -6.53 -9.40 4.86
C SER A 180 -7.49 -10.58 4.74
N ALA A 181 -8.38 -10.73 5.72
CA ALA A 181 -9.41 -11.79 5.78
C ALA A 181 -8.86 -13.23 5.77
N LEU A 182 -7.59 -13.43 6.15
CA LEU A 182 -6.99 -14.75 6.36
C LEU A 182 -6.88 -15.04 7.87
N ASP A 183 -6.94 -16.30 8.23
CA ASP A 183 -6.60 -16.72 9.60
C ASP A 183 -5.11 -16.47 9.90
N VAL A 184 -4.78 -16.36 11.19
CA VAL A 184 -3.43 -15.98 11.66
C VAL A 184 -2.34 -16.92 11.13
N THR A 185 -2.64 -18.21 11.02
CA THR A 185 -1.67 -19.21 10.56
C THR A 185 -1.36 -19.03 9.09
N ILE A 186 -2.38 -18.88 8.24
CA ILE A 186 -2.21 -18.66 6.80
C ILE A 186 -1.59 -17.28 6.56
N GLN A 187 -1.96 -16.26 7.34
CA GLN A 187 -1.34 -14.94 7.28
C GLN A 187 0.18 -15.02 7.48
N ALA A 188 0.65 -15.71 8.55
CA ALA A 188 2.08 -15.90 8.80
C ALA A 188 2.79 -16.64 7.65
N GLN A 189 2.15 -17.65 7.07
CA GLN A 189 2.70 -18.36 5.92
C GLN A 189 2.87 -17.47 4.68
N ILE A 190 1.89 -16.59 4.40
CA ILE A 190 1.97 -15.66 3.26
C ILE A 190 3.03 -14.58 3.50
N LEU A 191 3.17 -14.07 4.73
CA LEU A 191 4.21 -13.09 5.08
C LEU A 191 5.60 -13.68 4.89
N ASN A 192 5.85 -14.90 5.40
CA ASN A 192 7.12 -15.59 5.21
C ASN A 192 7.41 -15.84 3.72
N LEU A 193 6.42 -16.28 2.96
CA LEU A 193 6.54 -16.43 1.51
C LEU A 193 6.95 -15.12 0.82
N ILE A 194 6.32 -13.99 1.17
CA ILE A 194 6.68 -12.68 0.59
C ILE A 194 8.12 -12.30 0.93
N LEU A 195 8.59 -12.56 2.16
CA LEU A 195 9.98 -12.31 2.57
C LEU A 195 10.98 -13.18 1.82
N GLU A 196 10.69 -14.46 1.61
CA GLU A 196 11.51 -15.37 0.80
C GLU A 196 11.59 -14.91 -0.65
N LEU A 197 10.43 -14.58 -1.25
CA LEU A 197 10.35 -14.09 -2.62
C LEU A 197 11.02 -12.72 -2.80
N LYS A 198 10.93 -11.82 -1.80
CA LYS A 198 11.69 -10.55 -1.78
C LYS A 198 13.17 -10.79 -1.94
N LYS A 199 13.73 -11.73 -1.19
CA LYS A 199 15.17 -12.08 -1.26
C LYS A 199 15.51 -12.71 -2.61
N LYS A 200 14.71 -13.71 -3.06
CA LYS A 200 14.96 -14.47 -4.29
C LYS A 200 14.93 -13.57 -5.53
N TYR A 201 13.98 -12.65 -5.62
CA TYR A 201 13.73 -11.80 -6.79
C TYR A 201 14.26 -10.37 -6.64
N SER A 202 14.92 -10.04 -5.51
CA SER A 202 15.43 -8.70 -5.20
C SER A 202 14.34 -7.62 -5.34
N LEU A 203 13.18 -7.84 -4.70
CA LEU A 203 12.01 -6.99 -4.84
C LEU A 203 12.07 -5.76 -3.95
N THR A 204 11.54 -4.66 -4.46
CA THR A 204 11.13 -3.48 -3.67
C THR A 204 9.62 -3.53 -3.51
N ILE A 205 9.11 -3.33 -2.30
CA ILE A 205 7.67 -3.55 -2.02
C ILE A 205 7.08 -2.36 -1.28
N LEU A 206 5.95 -1.84 -1.77
CA LEU A 206 5.03 -1.03 -0.98
C LEU A 206 3.97 -1.97 -0.40
N PHE A 207 4.05 -2.21 0.90
CA PHE A 207 3.15 -3.12 1.60
C PHE A 207 2.05 -2.34 2.31
N ILE A 208 0.82 -2.44 1.84
CA ILE A 208 -0.35 -1.74 2.39
C ILE A 208 -1.09 -2.67 3.34
N SER A 209 -1.36 -2.19 4.56
CA SER A 209 -2.18 -2.90 5.54
C SER A 209 -2.92 -1.90 6.44
N HIS A 210 -4.03 -2.34 7.01
CA HIS A 210 -4.66 -1.66 8.14
C HIS A 210 -4.22 -2.24 9.49
N ASP A 211 -3.50 -3.38 9.48
CA ASP A 211 -3.01 -4.06 10.67
C ASP A 211 -1.52 -3.76 10.88
N LEU A 212 -1.23 -3.00 11.96
CA LEU A 212 0.13 -2.67 12.37
C LEU A 212 0.94 -3.88 12.81
N SER A 213 0.32 -4.94 13.33
CA SER A 213 1.03 -6.15 13.75
C SER A 213 1.64 -6.88 12.55
N VAL A 214 0.96 -6.87 11.42
CA VAL A 214 1.46 -7.36 10.13
C VAL A 214 2.66 -6.55 9.66
N ILE A 215 2.53 -5.23 9.69
CA ILE A 215 3.58 -4.31 9.25
C ILE A 215 4.84 -4.46 10.10
N ASN A 216 4.69 -4.60 11.42
CA ASN A 216 5.83 -4.80 12.33
C ASN A 216 6.65 -6.06 11.99
N GLN A 217 6.04 -7.07 11.37
CA GLN A 217 6.70 -8.32 11.00
C GLN A 217 7.46 -8.25 9.67
N ILE A 218 7.06 -7.36 8.75
CA ILE A 218 7.54 -7.42 7.37
C ILE A 218 8.25 -6.14 6.89
N ALA A 219 7.87 -4.96 7.42
CA ALA A 219 8.34 -3.68 6.88
C ALA A 219 9.69 -3.25 7.47
N ASP A 220 10.54 -2.67 6.63
CA ASP A 220 11.79 -2.03 7.03
C ASP A 220 11.51 -0.62 7.61
N ARG A 221 10.67 0.16 6.92
CA ARG A 221 10.14 1.46 7.34
C ARG A 221 8.62 1.48 7.23
N VAL A 222 7.99 2.38 7.98
CA VAL A 222 6.52 2.52 8.01
C VAL A 222 6.12 3.97 7.76
N MET A 223 5.16 4.17 6.87
CA MET A 223 4.42 5.40 6.67
C MET A 223 3.01 5.26 7.24
N VAL A 224 2.59 6.21 8.05
CA VAL A 224 1.25 6.27 8.62
C VAL A 224 0.43 7.30 7.86
N MET A 225 -0.70 6.88 7.32
CA MET A 225 -1.57 7.72 6.49
C MET A 225 -2.93 7.96 7.15
N TYR A 226 -3.32 9.22 7.24
CA TYR A 226 -4.61 9.64 7.76
C TYR A 226 -5.25 10.66 6.82
N LEU A 227 -6.47 10.40 6.39
CA LEU A 227 -7.30 11.31 5.58
C LEU A 227 -6.54 11.95 4.40
N GLY A 228 -5.84 11.13 3.61
CA GLY A 228 -5.08 11.57 2.43
C GLY A 228 -3.67 12.08 2.71
N HIS A 229 -3.27 12.32 3.96
CA HIS A 229 -1.96 12.84 4.35
C HIS A 229 -1.09 11.78 5.01
N ILE A 230 0.23 11.90 4.82
CA ILE A 230 1.20 11.15 5.64
C ILE A 230 1.44 11.96 6.92
N VAL A 231 1.22 11.32 8.07
CA VAL A 231 1.31 11.96 9.37
C VAL A 231 2.55 11.56 10.17
N GLU A 232 3.14 10.41 9.87
CA GLU A 232 4.37 9.94 10.50
C GLU A 232 5.11 8.96 9.58
N VAL A 233 6.44 9.02 9.56
CA VAL A 233 7.32 8.08 8.84
C VAL A 233 8.51 7.77 9.71
N ALA A 234 8.80 6.48 9.95
CA ALA A 234 9.99 6.08 10.69
C ALA A 234 10.42 4.64 10.32
N ASN A 235 11.63 4.26 10.73
CA ASN A 235 12.01 2.86 10.78
C ASN A 235 11.02 2.10 11.67
N THR A 236 10.71 0.87 11.30
CA THR A 236 9.70 0.07 12.02
C THR A 236 9.97 0.01 13.52
N SER A 237 11.21 -0.27 13.93
CA SER A 237 11.57 -0.31 15.36
C SER A 237 11.29 1.00 16.09
N ASN A 238 11.62 2.15 15.49
CA ASN A 238 11.40 3.47 16.09
C ASN A 238 9.92 3.81 16.17
N LEU A 239 9.15 3.56 15.12
CA LEU A 239 7.72 3.82 15.10
C LEU A 239 6.99 3.09 16.25
N PHE A 240 7.35 1.82 16.50
CA PHE A 240 6.70 1.01 17.53
C PHE A 240 7.20 1.29 18.94
N SER A 241 8.46 1.72 19.12
CA SER A 241 9.02 2.04 20.44
C SER A 241 8.74 3.48 20.88
N ASN A 242 8.75 4.42 19.94
CA ASN A 242 8.64 5.87 20.21
C ASN A 242 7.71 6.59 19.21
N PRO A 243 6.43 6.20 19.06
CA PRO A 243 5.50 6.87 18.14
C PRO A 243 5.28 8.31 18.56
N GLN A 244 5.44 9.25 17.62
CA GLN A 244 5.33 10.68 17.88
C GLN A 244 3.90 11.20 17.65
N HIS A 245 3.25 10.78 16.58
CA HIS A 245 1.91 11.27 16.25
C HIS A 245 0.83 10.58 17.12
N PRO A 246 -0.13 11.32 17.72
CA PRO A 246 -1.18 10.74 18.56
C PRO A 246 -2.03 9.67 17.86
N TYR A 247 -2.25 9.81 16.57
CA TYR A 247 -2.92 8.81 15.75
C TYR A 247 -2.13 7.49 15.70
N THR A 248 -0.82 7.55 15.47
CA THR A 248 0.07 6.39 15.46
C THR A 248 0.07 5.69 16.81
N ARG A 249 0.16 6.46 17.92
CA ARG A 249 0.06 5.92 19.28
C ARG A 249 -1.21 5.14 19.49
N SER A 250 -2.35 5.71 19.08
CA SER A 250 -3.65 5.04 19.19
C SER A 250 -3.74 3.78 18.34
N LEU A 251 -3.24 3.79 17.11
CA LEU A 251 -3.20 2.60 16.26
C LEU A 251 -2.37 1.47 16.89
N ILE A 252 -1.19 1.79 17.47
CA ILE A 252 -0.33 0.82 18.15
C ILE A 252 -0.99 0.27 19.41
N GLU A 253 -1.69 1.10 20.19
CA GLU A 253 -2.38 0.70 21.42
C GLU A 253 -3.61 -0.19 21.14
N THR A 254 -4.25 -0.01 20.00
CA THR A 254 -5.43 -0.81 19.60
C THR A 254 -5.06 -2.11 18.90
N ALA A 255 -3.82 -2.22 18.37
CA ALA A 255 -3.34 -3.45 17.76
C ALA A 255 -3.35 -4.63 18.76
N PRO A 256 -3.74 -5.84 18.35
CA PRO A 256 -3.72 -7.02 19.20
C PRO A 256 -2.28 -7.31 19.66
N GLN A 257 -1.95 -6.99 20.90
CA GLN A 257 -0.63 -7.26 21.47
C GLN A 257 -0.67 -8.57 22.28
N ILE A 258 0.05 -9.58 21.82
CA ILE A 258 0.14 -10.90 22.47
C ILE A 258 0.85 -10.81 23.84
N PHE A 259 1.58 -9.73 24.15
CA PHE A 259 2.47 -9.67 25.31
C PHE A 259 2.38 -8.43 26.22
N ARG A 260 1.43 -7.51 26.06
CA ARG A 260 1.28 -6.38 27.00
C ARG A 260 0.00 -6.48 27.82
N LYS A 261 0.15 -6.90 29.11
CA LYS A 261 -0.89 -6.80 30.11
C LYS A 261 -1.10 -5.31 30.53
N ASN A 262 -2.38 -4.87 30.48
CA ASN A 262 -2.91 -3.73 31.25
C ASN A 262 -2.30 -2.32 31.01
N LYS A 263 -2.29 -1.80 29.76
CA LYS A 263 -2.35 -0.34 29.59
C LYS A 263 -3.78 0.09 29.22
N LYS A 264 -4.29 1.14 29.81
CA LYS A 264 -5.57 1.76 29.41
C LYS A 264 -5.47 2.11 27.93
N LYS A 265 -6.32 1.51 27.11
CA LYS A 265 -6.38 1.79 25.66
C LYS A 265 -6.88 3.22 25.49
N THR A 266 -6.11 4.06 24.82
CA THR A 266 -6.56 5.38 24.40
C THR A 266 -7.44 5.22 23.16
N LEU A 267 -8.75 5.13 23.38
CA LEU A 267 -9.71 5.08 22.28
C LEU A 267 -9.81 6.47 21.65
N LEU A 268 -9.58 6.55 20.33
CA LEU A 268 -9.86 7.78 19.58
C LEU A 268 -11.35 8.11 19.67
N LYS A 269 -11.66 9.36 20.04
CA LYS A 269 -13.04 9.85 20.08
C LYS A 269 -13.46 10.39 18.72
N GLY A 270 -14.71 10.15 18.34
CA GLY A 270 -15.31 10.67 17.12
C GLY A 270 -15.00 9.86 15.85
N ASP A 271 -15.78 10.12 14.82
CA ASP A 271 -15.68 9.48 13.51
C ASP A 271 -14.59 10.12 12.65
N ILE A 272 -14.17 9.40 11.61
CA ILE A 272 -13.25 9.94 10.62
C ILE A 272 -13.96 11.06 9.85
N PRO A 273 -13.36 12.27 9.77
CA PRO A 273 -13.95 13.35 8.99
C PRO A 273 -14.10 13.00 7.51
N SER A 274 -15.06 13.66 6.85
CA SER A 274 -15.28 13.46 5.42
C SER A 274 -14.06 13.93 4.59
N PRO A 275 -13.57 13.11 3.65
CA PRO A 275 -12.51 13.53 2.74
C PRO A 275 -12.96 14.56 1.69
N ILE A 276 -14.25 14.84 1.62
CA ILE A 276 -14.82 15.88 0.75
C ILE A 276 -14.53 17.27 1.34
N ASN A 277 -14.76 17.42 2.64
CA ASN A 277 -14.55 18.65 3.39
C ASN A 277 -13.65 18.34 4.61
N PRO A 278 -12.36 18.08 4.39
CA PRO A 278 -11.45 17.78 5.49
C PRO A 278 -11.31 19.00 6.40
N PRO A 279 -11.02 18.81 7.71
CA PRO A 279 -10.73 19.89 8.62
C PRO A 279 -9.60 20.78 8.09
N SER A 280 -9.71 22.09 8.25
CA SER A 280 -8.63 23.03 7.92
C SER A 280 -7.42 22.81 8.83
N GLY A 281 -6.21 23.07 8.33
CA GLY A 281 -4.98 22.83 9.07
C GLY A 281 -4.74 21.35 9.32
N CYS A 282 -4.43 20.96 10.56
CA CYS A 282 -4.22 19.56 10.90
C CYS A 282 -5.51 18.75 10.75
N VAL A 283 -5.52 17.80 9.79
CA VAL A 283 -6.68 16.95 9.49
C VAL A 283 -7.08 16.02 10.64
N PHE A 284 -6.16 15.78 11.60
CA PHE A 284 -6.42 14.95 12.78
C PHE A 284 -6.97 15.77 13.97
N ARG A 285 -7.01 17.11 13.92
CA ARG A 285 -7.36 17.99 15.05
C ARG A 285 -8.68 17.66 15.74
N THR A 286 -9.67 17.16 15.00
CA THR A 286 -11.01 16.83 15.54
C THR A 286 -11.02 15.56 16.38
N ARG A 287 -10.00 14.71 16.23
CA ARG A 287 -9.83 13.43 16.98
C ARG A 287 -8.60 13.44 17.86
N CYS A 288 -7.78 14.48 17.81
CA CYS A 288 -6.59 14.62 18.63
C CYS A 288 -6.97 14.72 20.11
N PRO A 289 -6.40 13.91 21.02
CA PRO A 289 -6.71 13.96 22.45
C PRO A 289 -6.24 15.28 23.09
N ASN A 290 -5.17 15.87 22.58
CA ASN A 290 -4.57 17.11 23.11
C ASN A 290 -4.27 18.10 21.97
N PRO A 291 -5.28 18.66 21.29
CA PRO A 291 -5.05 19.62 20.22
C PRO A 291 -4.56 20.94 20.82
N GLY A 292 -3.41 21.45 20.38
CA GLY A 292 -2.90 22.78 20.71
C GLY A 292 -3.85 23.90 20.25
N ILE A 293 -3.58 25.13 20.69
CA ILE A 293 -4.42 26.30 20.35
C ILE A 293 -4.47 26.50 18.83
N ASP A 294 -3.33 26.46 18.17
CA ASP A 294 -3.22 26.65 16.72
C ASP A 294 -3.88 25.50 15.94
N CYS A 295 -3.77 24.26 16.46
CA CYS A 295 -4.49 23.12 15.88
C CYS A 295 -6.00 23.32 15.93
N LYS A 296 -6.55 23.79 17.08
CA LYS A 296 -7.98 24.10 17.24
C LYS A 296 -8.43 25.18 16.28
N GLY A 297 -7.60 26.21 16.07
CA GLY A 297 -7.87 27.29 15.11
C GLY A 297 -7.82 26.86 13.65
N GLY A 298 -7.20 25.72 13.34
CA GLY A 298 -7.05 25.25 11.96
C GLY A 298 -6.03 26.05 11.14
N ASN A 299 -5.05 26.68 11.81
CA ASN A 299 -4.07 27.58 11.21
C ASN A 299 -2.71 26.91 10.93
N ILE A 300 -2.52 25.65 11.35
CA ILE A 300 -1.27 24.90 11.13
C ILE A 300 -1.31 24.26 9.74
N GLU A 301 -0.27 24.50 8.95
CA GLU A 301 -0.06 23.78 7.71
C GLU A 301 0.42 22.34 7.99
N MET A 302 -0.07 21.38 7.20
CA MET A 302 0.38 19.99 7.25
C MET A 302 1.74 19.87 6.56
N GLY A 303 2.67 19.16 7.20
CA GLY A 303 3.98 18.91 6.63
C GLY A 303 4.84 18.07 7.57
N LEU A 304 5.63 17.15 7.01
CA LEU A 304 6.54 16.32 7.78
C LEU A 304 7.81 17.09 8.13
N ILE A 305 8.21 17.05 9.39
CA ILE A 305 9.50 17.52 9.87
C ILE A 305 10.25 16.37 10.53
N GLU A 306 11.56 16.35 10.39
CA GLU A 306 12.42 15.36 11.02
C GLU A 306 12.61 15.70 12.49
N VAL A 307 12.21 14.79 13.38
CA VAL A 307 12.35 14.96 14.84
C VAL A 307 13.53 14.16 15.41
N GLU A 308 13.88 13.06 14.76
CA GLU A 308 15.05 12.23 15.02
C GLU A 308 15.57 11.72 13.65
N PRO A 309 16.85 11.32 13.53
CA PRO A 309 17.38 10.81 12.26
C PRO A 309 16.50 9.70 11.65
N GLY A 310 15.91 9.97 10.50
CA GLY A 310 14.99 9.05 9.80
C GLY A 310 13.60 8.91 10.42
N HIS A 311 13.23 9.76 11.40
CA HIS A 311 11.91 9.81 12.00
C HIS A 311 11.23 11.15 11.71
N TRP A 312 10.20 11.12 10.89
CA TRP A 312 9.46 12.30 10.42
C TRP A 312 8.05 12.28 10.98
N VAL A 313 7.58 13.40 11.47
CA VAL A 313 6.21 13.55 11.99
C VAL A 313 5.61 14.85 11.49
N ASP A 314 4.27 14.89 11.39
CA ASP A 314 3.56 16.13 11.08
C ASP A 314 3.96 17.23 12.07
N GLN A 315 4.30 18.43 11.55
CA GLN A 315 4.82 19.54 12.32
C GLN A 315 3.88 19.98 13.46
N CYS A 316 2.57 19.76 13.34
CA CYS A 316 1.64 20.07 14.42
C CYS A 316 1.90 19.22 15.68
N CYS A 317 2.43 18.02 15.52
CA CYS A 317 2.70 17.12 16.64
C CYS A 317 4.10 17.25 17.20
N ALA A 318 5.08 17.71 16.41
CA ALA A 318 6.42 17.99 16.90
C ALA A 318 6.48 19.13 17.93
N ASN A 319 5.50 20.04 17.89
CA ASN A 319 5.40 21.21 18.77
C ASN A 319 4.33 21.05 19.87
N CYS A 320 3.65 19.91 19.94
CA CYS A 320 2.63 19.60 20.95
C CYS A 320 3.23 18.74 22.08
N ASN A 321 4.12 19.29 22.89
CA ASN A 321 4.55 18.71 24.18
C ASN A 321 3.65 19.17 25.31
#